data_677922d71ba761b9a2d1360de85de414
#
_entry.id   677922d71ba761b9a2d1360de85de414
#
_cell.length_a   1.000
_cell.length_b   1.000
_cell.length_c   1.000
_cell.angle_alpha   90.00
_cell.angle_beta   90.00
_cell.angle_gamma   90.00
#
_symmetry.space_group_name_H-M   'P 1'
#
loop_
_entity.id
_entity.type
_entity.pdbx_description
1 polymer ?
#
loop_
_entity_poly.entity_id
_entity_poly.type
_entity_poly.pdbx_seq_one_letter_code
_entity_poly.pdbx_strand_id
1 'polypeptide(L)'
;MPGVRRTRLWIAGALGLALAAALVAGPLRKPALTIHNAHCFGWSVNDTGPRLVTLGDSMAQGNSRVDWGIHGNTSWYSYLVCGDDAPAADGANLGINGATTTQILARTDEALAANPDILVVNGGTNDLARSVPLPRIIENLRATLDRAHDIDTVVIATVPSSRKVSADDLNDDIRALAAERGIPVAEFAPLLDRPGATFDGVHPTARTAARMAAEVAAVVGVRAT
;
A
#
# COMPACT_ATOMS: atom_id res chain seq x y z
N MET A 1 -45.63 -10.44 38.71
CA MET A 1 -44.93 -9.28 38.05
C MET A 1 -44.42 -9.67 36.67
N PRO A 2 -45.18 -9.61 35.57
CA PRO A 2 -44.74 -10.01 34.23
C PRO A 2 -44.25 -8.86 33.33
N GLY A 3 -44.23 -7.61 33.79
CA GLY A 3 -43.93 -6.44 32.91
C GLY A 3 -42.46 -6.14 32.64
N VAL A 4 -41.53 -6.53 33.54
CA VAL A 4 -40.10 -6.08 33.45
C VAL A 4 -39.31 -6.85 32.42
N ARG A 5 -39.64 -8.11 32.14
CA ARG A 5 -38.91 -8.92 31.14
C ARG A 5 -39.17 -8.50 29.69
N ARG A 6 -40.38 -8.08 29.35
CA ARG A 6 -40.73 -7.64 27.98
C ARG A 6 -40.08 -6.32 27.63
N THR A 7 -39.99 -5.37 28.55
CA THR A 7 -39.38 -4.05 28.31
C THR A 7 -37.87 -4.17 28.06
N ARG A 8 -37.17 -5.09 28.78
CA ARG A 8 -35.74 -5.34 28.59
C ARG A 8 -35.41 -5.96 27.21
N LEU A 9 -36.28 -6.85 26.72
CA LEU A 9 -36.13 -7.43 25.38
C LEU A 9 -36.33 -6.42 24.27
N TRP A 10 -37.29 -5.50 24.40
CA TRP A 10 -37.53 -4.44 23.43
C TRP A 10 -36.38 -3.42 23.39
N ILE A 11 -35.83 -3.05 24.55
CA ILE A 11 -34.68 -2.13 24.63
C ILE A 11 -33.43 -2.79 24.02
N ALA A 12 -33.15 -4.06 24.29
CA ALA A 12 -32.04 -4.77 23.70
C ALA A 12 -32.16 -4.93 22.17
N GLY A 13 -33.38 -5.19 21.67
CA GLY A 13 -33.67 -5.25 20.24
C GLY A 13 -33.51 -3.89 19.54
N ALA A 14 -34.01 -2.81 20.15
CA ALA A 14 -33.89 -1.46 19.62
C ALA A 14 -32.43 -0.98 19.60
N LEU A 15 -31.65 -1.27 20.64
CA LEU A 15 -30.21 -0.98 20.70
C LEU A 15 -29.44 -1.77 19.63
N GLY A 16 -29.77 -3.06 19.45
CA GLY A 16 -29.15 -3.89 18.41
C GLY A 16 -29.43 -3.38 17.00
N LEU A 17 -30.68 -2.96 16.71
CA LEU A 17 -31.07 -2.38 15.43
C LEU A 17 -30.41 -1.01 15.19
N ALA A 18 -30.31 -0.16 16.21
CA ALA A 18 -29.65 1.13 16.12
C ALA A 18 -28.12 0.95 15.86
N LEU A 19 -27.46 0.00 16.51
CA LEU A 19 -26.07 -0.32 16.28
C LEU A 19 -25.86 -0.89 14.88
N ALA A 20 -26.71 -1.80 14.42
CA ALA A 20 -26.67 -2.33 13.06
C ALA A 20 -26.88 -1.24 12.01
N ALA A 21 -27.82 -0.32 12.21
CA ALA A 21 -28.04 0.83 11.33
C ALA A 21 -26.82 1.79 11.32
N ALA A 22 -26.21 2.04 12.47
CA ALA A 22 -25.01 2.87 12.59
C ALA A 22 -23.81 2.24 11.89
N LEU A 23 -23.67 0.91 11.90
CA LEU A 23 -22.63 0.17 11.21
C LEU A 23 -22.84 0.14 9.69
N VAL A 24 -24.08 0.04 9.21
CA VAL A 24 -24.39 -0.10 7.78
C VAL A 24 -24.51 1.23 7.05
N ALA A 25 -25.14 2.24 7.64
CA ALA A 25 -25.43 3.51 6.98
C ALA A 25 -25.08 4.76 7.82
N GLY A 26 -24.67 4.58 9.08
CA GLY A 26 -24.43 5.65 10.05
C GLY A 26 -22.94 6.01 10.23
N PRO A 27 -22.63 6.77 11.30
CA PRO A 27 -21.29 7.29 11.57
C PRO A 27 -20.23 6.19 11.79
N LEU A 28 -20.63 4.96 12.15
CA LEU A 28 -19.73 3.83 12.35
C LEU A 28 -19.44 3.05 11.06
N ARG A 29 -20.04 3.40 9.93
CA ARG A 29 -19.83 2.71 8.66
C ARG A 29 -18.38 2.72 8.21
N LYS A 30 -17.72 3.88 8.25
CA LYS A 30 -16.31 3.98 7.82
C LYS A 30 -15.38 3.15 8.70
N PRO A 31 -15.41 3.25 10.05
CA PRO A 31 -14.62 2.38 10.92
C PRO A 31 -14.91 0.89 10.69
N ALA A 32 -16.19 0.51 10.58
CA ALA A 32 -16.57 -0.88 10.35
C ALA A 32 -16.03 -1.43 9.03
N LEU A 33 -16.11 -0.66 7.94
CA LEU A 33 -15.56 -1.04 6.64
C LEU A 33 -14.03 -1.12 6.66
N THR A 34 -13.36 -0.24 7.42
CA THR A 34 -11.90 -0.28 7.58
C THR A 34 -11.47 -1.59 8.26
N ILE A 35 -12.15 -1.96 9.36
CA ILE A 35 -11.88 -3.21 10.07
C ILE A 35 -12.22 -4.44 9.20
N HIS A 36 -13.35 -4.41 8.48
CA HIS A 36 -13.76 -5.51 7.59
C HIS A 36 -12.75 -5.75 6.45
N ASN A 37 -12.10 -4.71 5.97
CA ASN A 37 -11.12 -4.78 4.89
C ASN A 37 -9.66 -4.80 5.40
N ALA A 38 -9.45 -4.99 6.70
CA ALA A 38 -8.12 -5.22 7.23
C ALA A 38 -7.58 -6.57 6.72
N HIS A 39 -6.30 -6.59 6.33
CA HIS A 39 -5.58 -7.83 6.07
C HIS A 39 -5.08 -8.42 7.37
N CYS A 40 -4.43 -7.56 8.18
CA CYS A 40 -4.07 -7.91 9.56
C CYS A 40 -4.01 -6.65 10.44
N PHE A 41 -3.68 -6.87 11.70
CA PHE A 41 -3.49 -5.82 12.70
C PHE A 41 -2.05 -5.82 13.20
N GLY A 42 -1.58 -4.70 13.74
CA GLY A 42 -0.19 -4.50 14.17
C GLY A 42 0.33 -5.50 15.21
N TRP A 43 -0.56 -6.22 15.91
CA TRP A 43 -0.16 -7.31 16.82
C TRP A 43 0.01 -8.67 16.13
N SER A 44 -0.24 -8.77 14.83
CA SER A 44 -0.08 -9.99 14.02
C SER A 44 0.80 -9.75 12.79
N VAL A 45 1.72 -8.81 12.86
CA VAL A 45 2.76 -8.63 11.86
C VAL A 45 3.98 -9.47 12.21
N ASN A 46 4.76 -9.83 11.20
CA ASN A 46 6.05 -10.45 11.40
C ASN A 46 7.07 -9.42 11.89
N ASP A 47 7.84 -9.74 12.93
CA ASP A 47 8.91 -8.95 13.49
C ASP A 47 10.31 -9.56 13.23
N THR A 48 10.37 -10.63 12.45
CA THR A 48 11.57 -11.36 12.10
C THR A 48 11.91 -11.31 10.61
N GLY A 49 13.17 -11.50 10.26
CA GLY A 49 13.64 -11.44 8.86
C GLY A 49 13.98 -10.02 8.39
N PRO A 50 14.15 -9.84 7.07
CA PRO A 50 14.53 -8.55 6.51
C PRO A 50 13.43 -7.50 6.72
N ARG A 51 13.81 -6.34 7.25
CA ARG A 51 12.91 -5.23 7.53
C ARG A 51 12.49 -4.55 6.23
N LEU A 52 11.20 -4.65 5.91
CA LEU A 52 10.61 -4.04 4.73
C LEU A 52 10.09 -2.64 5.05
N VAL A 53 10.51 -1.66 4.29
CA VAL A 53 9.93 -0.31 4.28
C VAL A 53 9.45 0.01 2.88
N THR A 54 8.28 0.62 2.77
CA THR A 54 7.81 1.18 1.49
C THR A 54 7.65 2.69 1.58
N LEU A 55 8.15 3.40 0.57
CA LEU A 55 8.01 4.84 0.39
C LEU A 55 7.24 5.09 -0.91
N GLY A 56 6.00 5.60 -0.79
CA GLY A 56 5.16 5.67 -1.98
C GLY A 56 3.89 6.49 -1.85
N ASP A 57 2.98 6.18 -2.75
CA ASP A 57 1.66 6.80 -2.87
C ASP A 57 0.52 5.87 -2.39
N SER A 58 -0.66 6.00 -3.00
CA SER A 58 -1.83 5.19 -2.69
C SER A 58 -1.67 3.70 -2.98
N MET A 59 -0.76 3.30 -3.86
CA MET A 59 -0.51 1.88 -4.16
C MET A 59 0.13 1.16 -2.96
N ALA A 60 1.03 1.84 -2.25
CA ALA A 60 1.64 1.34 -1.02
C ALA A 60 0.67 1.44 0.15
N GLN A 61 0.04 2.60 0.35
CA GLN A 61 -0.91 2.80 1.45
C GLN A 61 -2.09 1.83 1.36
N GLY A 62 -2.69 1.68 0.17
CA GLY A 62 -3.94 0.96 0.00
C GLY A 62 -5.03 1.52 0.93
N ASN A 63 -5.75 0.63 1.58
CA ASN A 63 -6.72 0.97 2.63
C ASN A 63 -6.16 0.80 4.06
N SER A 64 -4.83 0.80 4.21
CA SER A 64 -4.18 0.73 5.52
C SER A 64 -4.42 1.99 6.35
N ARG A 65 -4.49 1.82 7.65
CA ARG A 65 -4.55 2.87 8.67
C ARG A 65 -3.49 2.56 9.72
N VAL A 66 -2.24 2.86 9.34
CA VAL A 66 -1.06 2.55 10.17
C VAL A 66 -1.11 3.24 11.52
N ASP A 67 -1.71 4.43 11.60
CA ASP A 67 -2.01 5.15 12.84
C ASP A 67 -2.95 4.38 13.81
N TRP A 68 -3.70 3.40 13.29
CA TRP A 68 -4.59 2.52 14.05
C TRP A 68 -4.06 1.07 14.12
N GLY A 69 -2.86 0.82 13.64
CA GLY A 69 -2.29 -0.51 13.54
C GLY A 69 -3.08 -1.42 12.58
N ILE A 70 -3.67 -0.87 11.50
CA ILE A 70 -4.47 -1.63 10.53
C ILE A 70 -3.70 -1.70 9.21
N HIS A 71 -3.34 -2.92 8.82
CA HIS A 71 -2.81 -3.26 7.51
C HIS A 71 -3.96 -3.64 6.57
N GLY A 72 -4.16 -2.86 5.52
CA GLY A 72 -5.30 -3.01 4.62
C GLY A 72 -5.10 -4.07 3.55
N ASN A 73 -6.18 -4.73 3.12
CA ASN A 73 -6.13 -5.79 2.11
C ASN A 73 -5.93 -5.31 0.66
N THR A 74 -5.94 -3.99 0.40
CA THR A 74 -5.57 -3.41 -0.90
C THR A 74 -4.18 -2.80 -0.91
N SER A 75 -3.43 -2.91 0.19
CA SER A 75 -2.00 -2.62 0.25
C SER A 75 -1.20 -3.87 -0.03
N TRP A 76 -0.36 -3.86 -1.06
CA TRP A 76 0.54 -4.97 -1.35
C TRP A 76 1.53 -5.23 -0.20
N TYR A 77 1.94 -4.19 0.50
CA TYR A 77 2.83 -4.26 1.66
C TYR A 77 2.30 -5.21 2.74
N SER A 78 0.98 -5.16 3.00
CA SER A 78 0.35 -5.97 4.04
C SER A 78 0.55 -7.47 3.82
N TYR A 79 0.59 -7.94 2.57
CA TYR A 79 0.79 -9.35 2.24
C TYR A 79 2.22 -9.85 2.45
N LEU A 80 3.17 -8.94 2.68
CA LEU A 80 4.57 -9.27 2.92
C LEU A 80 4.96 -9.24 4.40
N VAL A 81 4.13 -8.60 5.24
CA VAL A 81 4.46 -8.39 6.65
C VAL A 81 3.44 -8.98 7.63
N CYS A 82 2.27 -9.42 7.15
CA CYS A 82 1.20 -9.95 7.99
C CYS A 82 1.32 -11.45 8.22
N GLY A 83 1.27 -11.88 9.49
CA GLY A 83 1.35 -13.28 9.93
C GLY A 83 2.78 -13.71 10.27
N ASP A 84 2.89 -14.72 11.13
CA ASP A 84 4.17 -15.19 11.66
C ASP A 84 5.11 -15.75 10.56
N ASP A 85 4.53 -16.27 9.47
CA ASP A 85 5.26 -16.83 8.32
C ASP A 85 5.45 -15.80 7.19
N ALA A 86 5.15 -14.52 7.41
CA ALA A 86 5.33 -13.50 6.39
C ALA A 86 6.81 -13.36 6.00
N PRO A 87 7.10 -13.08 4.71
CA PRO A 87 8.48 -13.14 4.21
C PRO A 87 9.37 -11.98 4.68
N ALA A 88 8.81 -10.94 5.26
CA ALA A 88 9.55 -9.77 5.73
C ALA A 88 9.02 -9.28 7.09
N ALA A 89 9.90 -8.68 7.88
CA ALA A 89 9.53 -7.97 9.09
C ALA A 89 8.84 -6.62 8.75
N ASP A 90 7.83 -6.25 9.55
CA ASP A 90 7.15 -4.96 9.42
C ASP A 90 8.09 -3.81 9.82
N GLY A 91 8.54 -3.06 8.86
CA GLY A 91 9.36 -1.87 9.05
C GLY A 91 8.52 -0.59 9.12
N ALA A 92 8.02 -0.15 7.95
CA ALA A 92 7.11 0.96 7.85
C ALA A 92 6.39 0.99 6.50
N ASN A 93 5.09 1.23 6.50
CA ASN A 93 4.35 1.60 5.30
C ASN A 93 4.21 3.13 5.24
N LEU A 94 5.08 3.79 4.50
CA LEU A 94 5.10 5.24 4.27
C LEU A 94 4.39 5.62 2.97
N GLY A 95 3.38 4.85 2.55
CA GLY A 95 2.48 5.21 1.48
C GLY A 95 1.53 6.33 1.89
N ILE A 96 1.35 7.35 1.04
CA ILE A 96 0.39 8.43 1.27
C ILE A 96 -0.47 8.65 0.02
N ASN A 97 -1.79 8.56 0.18
CA ASN A 97 -2.73 8.78 -0.91
C ASN A 97 -2.49 10.12 -1.61
N GLY A 98 -2.39 10.09 -2.93
CA GLY A 98 -2.22 11.27 -3.74
C GLY A 98 -0.81 11.87 -3.72
N ALA A 99 0.18 11.23 -3.07
CA ALA A 99 1.54 11.74 -3.04
C ALA A 99 2.17 11.76 -4.44
N THR A 100 2.81 12.88 -4.76
CA THR A 100 3.68 13.04 -5.94
C THR A 100 5.10 12.62 -5.62
N THR A 101 5.92 12.42 -6.64
CA THR A 101 7.35 12.10 -6.48
C THR A 101 8.11 13.17 -5.70
N THR A 102 7.72 14.44 -5.79
CA THR A 102 8.26 15.52 -4.93
C THR A 102 7.98 15.28 -3.46
N GLN A 103 6.76 14.82 -3.13
CA GLN A 103 6.38 14.53 -1.74
C GLN A 103 6.99 13.22 -1.24
N ILE A 104 7.23 12.26 -2.14
CA ILE A 104 7.95 11.02 -1.86
C ILE A 104 9.40 11.35 -1.52
N LEU A 105 10.09 12.13 -2.36
CA LEU A 105 11.46 12.58 -2.13
C LEU A 105 11.61 13.32 -0.78
N ALA A 106 10.67 14.17 -0.43
CA ALA A 106 10.70 14.91 0.83
C ALA A 106 10.62 14.02 2.08
N ARG A 107 10.15 12.76 1.95
CA ARG A 107 10.02 11.78 3.04
C ARG A 107 11.08 10.68 3.00
N THR A 108 12.09 10.80 2.15
CA THR A 108 13.14 9.77 2.05
C THR A 108 13.87 9.57 3.38
N ASP A 109 14.19 10.65 4.10
CA ASP A 109 14.91 10.56 5.38
C ASP A 109 14.07 9.83 6.45
N GLU A 110 12.73 9.97 6.41
CA GLU A 110 11.81 9.21 7.26
C GLU A 110 11.88 7.71 6.96
N ALA A 111 11.94 7.34 5.67
CA ALA A 111 12.08 5.95 5.26
C ALA A 111 13.42 5.35 5.69
N LEU A 112 14.50 6.11 5.57
CA LEU A 112 15.84 5.67 6.00
C LEU A 112 15.93 5.53 7.52
N ALA A 113 15.28 6.42 8.26
CA ALA A 113 15.23 6.36 9.73
C ALA A 113 14.50 5.12 10.27
N ALA A 114 13.68 4.45 9.45
CA ALA A 114 13.06 3.17 9.78
C ALA A 114 14.04 1.97 9.66
N ASN A 115 15.30 2.21 9.28
CA ASN A 115 16.36 1.21 9.11
C ASN A 115 15.93 0.01 8.23
N PRO A 116 15.57 0.23 6.96
CA PRO A 116 15.17 -0.83 6.05
C PRO A 116 16.35 -1.73 5.64
N ASP A 117 16.14 -3.04 5.59
CA ASP A 117 16.96 -3.97 4.81
C ASP A 117 16.46 -3.99 3.35
N ILE A 118 15.14 -3.79 3.17
CA ILE A 118 14.48 -3.70 1.88
C ILE A 118 13.68 -2.40 1.82
N LEU A 119 13.99 -1.53 0.85
CA LEU A 119 13.23 -0.32 0.55
C LEU A 119 12.54 -0.46 -0.80
N VAL A 120 11.22 -0.36 -0.83
CA VAL A 120 10.45 -0.31 -2.09
C VAL A 120 9.95 1.09 -2.33
N VAL A 121 10.35 1.70 -3.45
CA VAL A 121 9.93 3.02 -3.89
C VAL A 121 8.89 2.88 -5.00
N ASN A 122 7.71 3.46 -4.82
CA ASN A 122 6.70 3.53 -5.88
C ASN A 122 6.05 4.92 -5.95
N GLY A 123 5.96 5.48 -7.15
CA GLY A 123 5.36 6.79 -7.36
C GLY A 123 5.48 7.26 -8.79
N GLY A 124 4.68 8.30 -9.11
CA GLY A 124 4.58 8.86 -10.45
C GLY A 124 3.15 8.88 -11.00
N THR A 125 2.27 8.02 -10.51
CA THR A 125 0.85 7.99 -10.91
C THR A 125 0.16 9.35 -10.70
N ASN A 126 0.39 9.97 -9.55
CA ASN A 126 -0.19 11.26 -9.21
C ASN A 126 0.47 12.43 -9.95
N ASP A 127 1.74 12.29 -10.29
CA ASP A 127 2.48 13.25 -11.12
C ASP A 127 1.88 13.28 -12.53
N LEU A 128 1.70 12.11 -13.17
CA LEU A 128 1.04 11.98 -14.47
C LEU A 128 -0.36 12.59 -14.46
N ALA A 129 -1.17 12.28 -13.44
CA ALA A 129 -2.52 12.82 -13.29
C ALA A 129 -2.54 14.36 -13.15
N ARG A 130 -1.45 14.95 -12.68
CA ARG A 130 -1.25 16.41 -12.55
C ARG A 130 -0.41 17.03 -13.64
N SER A 131 -0.11 16.26 -14.69
CA SER A 131 0.69 16.72 -15.84
C SER A 131 2.08 17.25 -15.44
N VAL A 132 2.70 16.65 -14.41
CA VAL A 132 4.09 16.94 -14.08
C VAL A 132 4.98 16.41 -15.20
N PRO A 133 5.95 17.18 -15.71
CA PRO A 133 6.83 16.72 -16.79
C PRO A 133 7.64 15.49 -16.40
N LEU A 134 7.74 14.50 -17.30
CA LEU A 134 8.49 13.25 -17.07
C LEU A 134 9.91 13.46 -16.53
N PRO A 135 10.72 14.42 -17.08
CA PRO A 135 12.06 14.65 -16.54
C PRO A 135 12.05 15.01 -15.03
N ARG A 136 11.04 15.76 -14.57
CA ARG A 136 10.92 16.10 -13.15
C ARG A 136 10.56 14.90 -12.29
N ILE A 137 9.68 14.02 -12.79
CA ILE A 137 9.31 12.78 -12.10
C ILE A 137 10.56 11.90 -11.90
N ILE A 138 11.31 11.70 -12.97
CA ILE A 138 12.53 10.89 -12.96
C ILE A 138 13.64 11.53 -12.12
N GLU A 139 13.80 12.85 -12.14
CA GLU A 139 14.74 13.57 -11.27
C GLU A 139 14.42 13.31 -9.78
N ASN A 140 13.16 13.40 -9.40
CA ASN A 140 12.74 13.14 -8.01
C ASN A 140 12.97 11.68 -7.60
N LEU A 141 12.62 10.71 -8.47
CA LEU A 141 12.86 9.29 -8.22
C LEU A 141 14.37 9.02 -8.12
N ARG A 142 15.17 9.58 -9.01
CA ARG A 142 16.64 9.52 -9.00
C ARG A 142 17.20 10.00 -7.66
N ALA A 143 16.78 11.18 -7.23
CA ALA A 143 17.24 11.77 -5.96
C ALA A 143 16.81 10.95 -4.74
N THR A 144 15.63 10.29 -4.80
CA THR A 144 15.18 9.35 -3.76
C THR A 144 16.11 8.13 -3.70
N LEU A 145 16.41 7.53 -4.84
CA LEU A 145 17.30 6.36 -4.93
C LEU A 145 18.75 6.72 -4.56
N ASP A 146 19.22 7.92 -4.90
CA ASP A 146 20.57 8.39 -4.53
C ASP A 146 20.75 8.50 -3.01
N ARG A 147 19.70 8.89 -2.28
CA ARG A 147 19.72 8.91 -0.82
C ARG A 147 19.67 7.51 -0.19
N ALA A 148 19.11 6.55 -0.90
CA ALA A 148 18.93 5.18 -0.43
C ALA A 148 20.13 4.24 -0.81
N HIS A 149 21.25 4.80 -1.24
CA HIS A 149 22.39 4.02 -1.78
C HIS A 149 23.04 3.06 -0.77
N ASP A 150 22.89 3.29 0.53
CA ASP A 150 23.43 2.43 1.59
C ASP A 150 22.47 1.29 2.02
N ILE A 151 21.29 1.19 1.42
CA ILE A 151 20.33 0.14 1.73
C ILE A 151 20.66 -1.12 0.94
N ASP A 152 20.70 -2.28 1.60
CA ASP A 152 21.10 -3.56 1.01
C ASP A 152 20.26 -3.92 -0.21
N THR A 153 18.96 -3.69 -0.16
CA THR A 153 18.05 -3.98 -1.27
C THR A 153 17.08 -2.80 -1.51
N VAL A 154 17.26 -2.12 -2.64
CA VAL A 154 16.32 -1.08 -3.10
C VAL A 154 15.61 -1.58 -4.34
N VAL A 155 14.28 -1.41 -4.36
CA VAL A 155 13.40 -1.77 -5.48
C VAL A 155 12.65 -0.53 -5.91
N ILE A 156 12.50 -0.32 -7.21
CA ILE A 156 11.57 0.67 -7.75
C ILE A 156 10.43 -0.05 -8.47
N ALA A 157 9.20 0.48 -8.40
CA ALA A 157 8.05 -0.13 -9.03
C ALA A 157 7.53 0.68 -10.22
N THR A 158 7.07 -0.01 -11.27
CA THR A 158 6.31 0.60 -12.36
C THR A 158 4.91 1.01 -11.89
N VAL A 159 4.29 1.96 -12.57
CA VAL A 159 3.00 2.56 -12.20
C VAL A 159 1.91 2.25 -13.24
N PRO A 160 0.63 2.14 -12.84
CA PRO A 160 -0.45 1.84 -13.77
C PRO A 160 -0.74 3.01 -14.69
N SER A 161 -1.18 2.69 -15.89
CA SER A 161 -1.89 3.63 -16.74
C SER A 161 -3.27 3.93 -16.16
N SER A 162 -3.75 5.14 -16.34
CA SER A 162 -5.14 5.50 -16.06
C SER A 162 -5.95 5.55 -17.35
N ARG A 163 -7.28 5.62 -17.25
CA ARG A 163 -8.14 5.82 -18.43
C ARG A 163 -7.83 7.08 -19.25
N LYS A 164 -7.12 8.04 -18.66
CA LYS A 164 -6.85 9.35 -19.29
C LYS A 164 -5.41 9.55 -19.67
N VAL A 165 -4.49 8.84 -19.03
CA VAL A 165 -3.04 9.06 -19.21
C VAL A 165 -2.35 7.70 -19.23
N SER A 166 -1.59 7.43 -20.29
CA SER A 166 -0.66 6.30 -20.35
C SER A 166 0.53 6.55 -19.43
N ALA A 167 1.01 5.47 -18.82
CA ALA A 167 2.24 5.47 -18.02
C ALA A 167 3.42 4.81 -18.76
N ASP A 168 3.25 4.45 -20.04
CA ASP A 168 4.25 3.67 -20.78
C ASP A 168 5.61 4.38 -20.81
N ASP A 169 5.65 5.65 -21.22
CA ASP A 169 6.90 6.42 -21.29
C ASP A 169 7.55 6.57 -19.90
N LEU A 170 6.75 6.81 -18.85
CA LEU A 170 7.27 6.88 -17.48
C LEU A 170 7.83 5.54 -17.04
N ASN A 171 7.14 4.42 -17.34
CA ASN A 171 7.59 3.10 -16.96
C ASN A 171 8.87 2.69 -17.69
N ASP A 172 9.05 3.12 -18.95
CA ASP A 172 10.30 2.91 -19.68
C ASP A 172 11.45 3.70 -19.03
N ASP A 173 11.21 4.95 -18.64
CA ASP A 173 12.18 5.77 -17.93
C ASP A 173 12.50 5.19 -16.52
N ILE A 174 11.50 4.63 -15.80
CA ILE A 174 11.72 3.93 -14.52
C ILE A 174 12.62 2.71 -14.72
N ARG A 175 12.37 1.88 -15.74
CA ARG A 175 13.21 0.71 -16.05
C ARG A 175 14.63 1.13 -16.43
N ALA A 176 14.77 2.20 -17.22
CA ALA A 176 16.07 2.74 -17.59
C ALA A 176 16.84 3.23 -16.34
N LEU A 177 16.17 3.95 -15.45
CA LEU A 177 16.75 4.42 -14.19
C LEU A 177 17.18 3.26 -13.29
N ALA A 178 16.36 2.21 -13.19
CA ALA A 178 16.68 1.01 -12.44
C ALA A 178 17.90 0.26 -13.01
N ALA A 179 17.94 0.10 -14.34
CA ALA A 179 19.07 -0.53 -15.04
C ALA A 179 20.38 0.26 -14.84
N GLU A 180 20.33 1.60 -14.91
CA GLU A 180 21.48 2.47 -14.64
C GLU A 180 22.08 2.24 -13.24
N ARG A 181 21.22 1.90 -12.25
CA ARG A 181 21.62 1.68 -10.86
C ARG A 181 21.82 0.23 -10.47
N GLY A 182 21.51 -0.70 -11.37
CA GLY A 182 21.57 -2.13 -11.08
C GLY A 182 20.59 -2.60 -10.01
N ILE A 183 19.46 -1.90 -9.84
CA ILE A 183 18.42 -2.28 -8.88
C ILE A 183 17.24 -2.98 -9.59
N PRO A 184 16.55 -3.90 -8.89
CA PRO A 184 15.40 -4.60 -9.44
C PRO A 184 14.18 -3.67 -9.61
N VAL A 185 13.33 -4.03 -10.59
CA VAL A 185 12.05 -3.38 -10.85
C VAL A 185 10.92 -4.32 -10.44
N ALA A 186 9.98 -3.83 -9.62
CA ALA A 186 8.72 -4.52 -9.39
C ALA A 186 7.70 -4.09 -10.47
N GLU A 187 7.31 -5.01 -11.33
CA GLU A 187 6.46 -4.76 -12.49
C GLU A 187 4.97 -4.69 -12.09
N PHE A 188 4.56 -3.60 -11.45
CA PHE A 188 3.16 -3.39 -11.04
C PHE A 188 2.23 -3.05 -12.21
N ALA A 189 2.70 -2.30 -13.20
CA ALA A 189 1.88 -1.88 -14.34
C ALA A 189 1.21 -3.06 -15.06
N PRO A 190 1.91 -4.13 -15.47
CA PRO A 190 1.28 -5.27 -16.13
C PRO A 190 0.25 -6.02 -15.27
N LEU A 191 0.33 -5.90 -13.94
CA LEU A 191 -0.63 -6.50 -13.02
C LEU A 191 -1.89 -5.65 -12.88
N LEU A 192 -1.73 -4.32 -12.90
CA LEU A 192 -2.80 -3.34 -12.69
C LEU A 192 -3.60 -3.05 -13.97
N ASP A 193 -2.97 -3.15 -15.14
CA ASP A 193 -3.60 -2.85 -16.43
C ASP A 193 -4.51 -3.99 -16.93
N ARG A 194 -4.61 -5.10 -16.19
CA ARG A 194 -5.51 -6.23 -16.55
C ARG A 194 -6.97 -5.89 -16.24
N PRO A 195 -7.92 -6.39 -17.04
CA PRO A 195 -9.35 -6.24 -16.74
C PRO A 195 -9.69 -6.78 -15.34
N GLY A 196 -10.38 -5.98 -14.53
CA GLY A 196 -10.81 -6.34 -13.18
C GLY A 196 -9.68 -6.35 -12.13
N ALA A 197 -8.48 -5.88 -12.47
CA ALA A 197 -7.37 -5.77 -11.53
C ALA A 197 -7.54 -4.62 -10.54
N THR A 198 -8.24 -3.57 -10.94
CA THR A 198 -8.47 -2.36 -10.16
C THR A 198 -9.95 -2.18 -9.85
N PHE A 199 -10.30 -1.52 -8.75
CA PHE A 199 -11.69 -1.25 -8.40
C PHE A 199 -12.21 0.10 -8.95
N ASP A 200 -11.32 1.02 -9.32
CA ASP A 200 -11.66 2.35 -9.84
C ASP A 200 -10.92 2.74 -11.14
N GLY A 201 -10.14 1.82 -11.69
CA GLY A 201 -9.33 2.01 -12.89
C GLY A 201 -7.88 2.41 -12.60
N VAL A 202 -7.49 2.48 -11.31
CA VAL A 202 -6.12 2.80 -10.86
C VAL A 202 -5.72 1.90 -9.69
N HIS A 203 -6.53 1.86 -8.62
CA HIS A 203 -6.16 1.21 -7.37
C HIS A 203 -6.44 -0.29 -7.38
N PRO A 204 -5.53 -1.12 -6.85
CA PRO A 204 -5.64 -2.57 -6.91
C PRO A 204 -6.82 -3.11 -6.11
N THR A 205 -7.44 -4.17 -6.61
CA THR A 205 -8.26 -5.05 -5.77
C THR A 205 -7.38 -5.82 -4.78
N ALA A 206 -7.95 -6.42 -3.73
CA ALA A 206 -7.20 -7.26 -2.79
C ALA A 206 -6.42 -8.38 -3.50
N ARG A 207 -7.04 -9.02 -4.52
CA ARG A 207 -6.36 -10.05 -5.33
C ARG A 207 -5.16 -9.50 -6.10
N THR A 208 -5.27 -8.29 -6.63
CA THR A 208 -4.16 -7.65 -7.34
C THR A 208 -3.07 -7.22 -6.38
N ALA A 209 -3.42 -6.69 -5.21
CA ALA A 209 -2.45 -6.35 -4.17
C ALA A 209 -1.63 -7.58 -3.72
N ALA A 210 -2.26 -8.74 -3.56
CA ALA A 210 -1.53 -9.99 -3.29
C ALA A 210 -0.55 -10.38 -4.42
N ARG A 211 -0.92 -10.14 -5.69
CA ARG A 211 0.00 -10.40 -6.83
C ARG A 211 1.16 -9.40 -6.88
N MET A 212 0.90 -8.13 -6.56
CA MET A 212 1.95 -7.11 -6.44
C MET A 212 2.93 -7.47 -5.32
N ALA A 213 2.44 -7.99 -4.19
CA ALA A 213 3.29 -8.51 -3.12
C ALA A 213 4.15 -9.68 -3.59
N ALA A 214 3.58 -10.64 -4.31
CA ALA A 214 4.33 -11.76 -4.88
C ALA A 214 5.41 -11.30 -5.88
N GLU A 215 5.14 -10.24 -6.65
CA GLU A 215 6.12 -9.61 -7.54
C GLU A 215 7.28 -9.02 -6.74
N VAL A 216 7.01 -8.24 -5.69
CA VAL A 216 8.07 -7.72 -4.80
C VAL A 216 8.85 -8.86 -4.18
N ALA A 217 8.18 -9.88 -3.62
CA ALA A 217 8.85 -11.04 -3.03
C ALA A 217 9.80 -11.74 -4.01
N ALA A 218 9.39 -11.88 -5.26
CA ALA A 218 10.20 -12.51 -6.31
C ALA A 218 11.46 -11.69 -6.63
N VAL A 219 11.34 -10.37 -6.77
CA VAL A 219 12.48 -9.51 -7.14
C VAL A 219 13.46 -9.29 -6.00
N VAL A 220 13.03 -9.39 -4.74
CA VAL A 220 13.92 -9.31 -3.57
C VAL A 220 14.44 -10.68 -3.10
N GLY A 221 13.99 -11.78 -3.72
CA GLY A 221 14.47 -13.12 -3.41
C GLY A 221 13.92 -13.70 -2.10
N VAL A 222 12.82 -13.17 -1.55
CA VAL A 222 12.11 -13.75 -0.40
C VAL A 222 10.94 -14.59 -0.91
N ARG A 223 10.55 -15.64 -0.16
CA ARG A 223 9.41 -16.48 -0.55
C ARG A 223 8.12 -15.87 -0.02
N ALA A 224 7.23 -15.47 -0.91
CA ALA A 224 5.84 -15.21 -0.55
C ALA A 224 5.15 -16.54 -0.15
N THR A 225 4.56 -16.59 1.00
CA THR A 225 3.79 -17.75 1.52
C THR A 225 2.38 -17.81 0.94
#